data_7022e99207c77e7949646c9842a233b6
#
_entry.id   7022e99207c77e7949646c9842a233b6
#
_cell.length_a   1.000
_cell.length_b   1.000
_cell.length_c   1.000
_cell.angle_alpha   90.00
_cell.angle_beta   90.00
_cell.angle_gamma   90.00
#
_symmetry.space_group_name_H-M   'P 1'
#
loop_
_entity.id
_entity.type
_entity.pdbx_description
1 polymer ?
#
loop_
_entity_poly.entity_id
_entity_poly.type
_entity_poly.pdbx_seq_one_letter_code
_entity_poly.pdbx_strand_id
1 'polypeptide(L)'
;MPLRGKILNTWELDSTDILSSQEVHDISVALGIEPGTEDLSNLRYGKVCILADADSDGLHIASLLIALFVRHFTALVEQGHVFVAMPPLYRIDVGKDVYYALDEGERQGILDMVKAEKKPGKVVVQRFKGLGEMNPSQLRETAMAADTRRLVQLTVEKPKQVNDLLDMLLSKKRAPDRKSWLEKKGDLAELN
;
A
#
# COMPACT_ATOMS: atom_id res chain seq x y z
N MET A 1 -3.26 -8.75 10.02
CA MET A 1 -4.06 -9.85 9.46
C MET A 1 -3.47 -10.21 8.11
N PRO A 2 -3.10 -11.46 7.83
CA PRO A 2 -2.63 -11.87 6.51
C PRO A 2 -3.81 -12.06 5.55
N LEU A 3 -3.62 -11.61 4.30
CA LEU A 3 -4.55 -11.87 3.19
C LEU A 3 -3.98 -13.02 2.34
N ARG A 4 -4.86 -13.86 1.81
CA ARG A 4 -4.48 -15.02 0.97
C ARG A 4 -4.38 -14.68 -0.52
N GLY A 5 -4.56 -13.41 -0.88
CA GLY A 5 -4.56 -12.91 -2.25
C GLY A 5 -5.46 -11.71 -2.43
N LYS A 6 -5.97 -11.52 -3.64
CA LYS A 6 -6.89 -10.43 -3.97
C LYS A 6 -8.21 -10.61 -3.24
N ILE A 7 -8.66 -9.55 -2.56
CA ILE A 7 -9.98 -9.54 -1.93
C ILE A 7 -11.09 -9.30 -2.98
N LEU A 8 -12.33 -9.49 -2.56
CA LEU A 8 -13.50 -9.14 -3.36
C LEU A 8 -13.42 -7.67 -3.82
N ASN A 9 -13.70 -7.42 -5.09
CA ASN A 9 -13.90 -6.05 -5.58
C ASN A 9 -15.24 -5.53 -5.05
N THR A 10 -15.18 -4.68 -4.03
CA THR A 10 -16.35 -4.16 -3.32
C THR A 10 -16.91 -2.88 -3.95
N TRP A 11 -16.30 -2.37 -5.03
CA TRP A 11 -16.61 -1.06 -5.58
C TRP A 11 -18.06 -0.91 -6.07
N GLU A 12 -18.65 -1.95 -6.66
CA GLU A 12 -20.02 -1.95 -7.17
C GLU A 12 -21.03 -2.60 -6.21
N LEU A 13 -20.65 -2.91 -4.96
CA LEU A 13 -21.47 -3.60 -3.97
C LEU A 13 -21.93 -2.64 -2.86
N ASP A 14 -23.03 -3.00 -2.21
CA ASP A 14 -23.50 -2.30 -1.03
C ASP A 14 -22.80 -2.80 0.23
N SER A 15 -22.79 -1.98 1.30
CA SER A 15 -22.07 -2.28 2.55
C SER A 15 -22.56 -3.54 3.26
N THR A 16 -23.79 -3.97 3.04
CA THR A 16 -24.33 -5.23 3.56
C THR A 16 -23.83 -6.44 2.77
N ASP A 17 -23.69 -6.30 1.45
CA ASP A 17 -23.33 -7.40 0.55
C ASP A 17 -21.85 -7.77 0.66
N ILE A 18 -20.98 -6.80 0.96
CA ILE A 18 -19.53 -7.04 1.06
C ILE A 18 -19.17 -7.94 2.24
N LEU A 19 -19.98 -8.02 3.29
CA LEU A 19 -19.78 -8.90 4.44
C LEU A 19 -19.95 -10.38 4.12
N SER A 20 -20.45 -10.71 2.92
CA SER A 20 -20.43 -12.09 2.40
C SER A 20 -19.01 -12.60 2.08
N SER A 21 -18.05 -11.67 1.87
CA SER A 21 -16.62 -12.02 1.76
C SER A 21 -16.02 -12.25 3.14
N GLN A 22 -15.43 -13.42 3.35
CA GLN A 22 -14.78 -13.76 4.63
C GLN A 22 -13.68 -12.75 4.98
N GLU A 23 -12.88 -12.32 4.01
CA GLU A 23 -11.78 -11.36 4.24
C GLU A 23 -12.32 -10.00 4.71
N VAL A 24 -13.42 -9.51 4.11
CA VAL A 24 -14.03 -8.24 4.50
C VAL A 24 -14.68 -8.36 5.89
N HIS A 25 -15.37 -9.47 6.14
CA HIS A 25 -15.93 -9.77 7.45
C HIS A 25 -14.82 -9.80 8.53
N ASP A 26 -13.72 -10.51 8.28
CA ASP A 26 -12.60 -10.60 9.21
C ASP A 26 -11.94 -9.23 9.47
N ILE A 27 -11.84 -8.38 8.44
CA ILE A 27 -11.38 -6.98 8.60
C ILE A 27 -12.32 -6.21 9.53
N SER A 28 -13.63 -6.28 9.30
CA SER A 28 -14.64 -5.61 10.12
C SER A 28 -14.57 -6.06 11.59
N VAL A 29 -14.53 -7.37 11.82
CA VAL A 29 -14.39 -7.97 13.15
C VAL A 29 -13.08 -7.54 13.83
N ALA A 30 -11.96 -7.56 13.10
CA ALA A 30 -10.67 -7.14 13.65
C ALA A 30 -10.68 -5.66 14.06
N LEU A 31 -11.24 -4.80 13.22
CA LEU A 31 -11.35 -3.36 13.48
C LEU A 31 -12.33 -3.03 14.62
N GLY A 32 -13.34 -3.87 14.81
CA GLY A 32 -14.42 -3.64 15.79
C GLY A 32 -15.49 -2.65 15.30
N ILE A 33 -15.57 -2.42 14.00
CA ILE A 33 -16.53 -1.51 13.36
C ILE A 33 -17.15 -2.15 12.11
N GLU A 34 -18.37 -1.77 11.80
CA GLU A 34 -19.07 -2.25 10.60
C GLU A 34 -18.88 -1.33 9.40
N PRO A 35 -18.93 -1.86 8.17
CA PRO A 35 -18.95 -1.04 6.96
C PRO A 35 -20.12 -0.06 6.98
N GLY A 36 -19.89 1.18 6.54
CA GLY A 36 -20.89 2.24 6.48
C GLY A 36 -21.12 2.97 7.80
N THR A 37 -20.45 2.59 8.91
CA THR A 37 -20.60 3.31 10.18
C THR A 37 -19.81 4.62 10.19
N GLU A 38 -20.40 5.66 10.79
CA GLU A 38 -19.72 6.92 11.09
C GLU A 38 -19.13 6.94 12.52
N ASP A 39 -19.66 6.09 13.41
CA ASP A 39 -19.23 5.97 14.79
C ASP A 39 -18.02 5.06 14.91
N LEU A 40 -16.88 5.62 15.31
CA LEU A 40 -15.63 4.91 15.53
C LEU A 40 -15.33 4.62 17.02
N SER A 41 -16.30 4.77 17.92
CA SER A 41 -16.13 4.57 19.37
C SER A 41 -15.63 3.18 19.72
N ASN A 42 -15.96 2.15 18.92
CA ASN A 42 -15.53 0.76 19.08
C ASN A 42 -14.24 0.41 18.31
N LEU A 43 -13.61 1.37 17.64
CA LEU A 43 -12.39 1.12 16.88
C LEU A 43 -11.26 0.64 17.78
N ARG A 44 -10.71 -0.52 17.46
CA ARG A 44 -9.67 -1.18 18.27
C ARG A 44 -8.25 -0.74 17.98
N TYR A 45 -8.01 -0.10 16.82
CA TYR A 45 -6.67 0.25 16.34
C TYR A 45 -6.59 1.72 15.90
N GLY A 46 -5.58 2.43 16.39
CA GLY A 46 -5.33 3.83 15.99
C GLY A 46 -4.84 3.98 14.56
N LYS A 47 -4.23 2.96 13.98
CA LYS A 47 -3.74 2.94 12.60
C LYS A 47 -4.02 1.60 11.93
N VAL A 48 -4.54 1.67 10.71
CA VAL A 48 -4.73 0.53 9.81
C VAL A 48 -3.73 0.69 8.68
N CYS A 49 -2.79 -0.23 8.54
CA CYS A 49 -1.71 -0.14 7.56
C CYS A 49 -1.91 -1.22 6.49
N ILE A 50 -2.08 -0.80 5.24
CA ILE A 50 -2.08 -1.68 4.08
C ILE A 50 -0.62 -1.98 3.74
N LEU A 51 -0.25 -3.26 3.77
CA LEU A 51 1.09 -3.74 3.43
C LEU A 51 0.97 -4.75 2.30
N ALA A 52 1.56 -4.44 1.16
CA ALA A 52 1.55 -5.26 -0.04
C ALA A 52 2.92 -5.24 -0.73
N ASP A 53 3.17 -6.24 -1.59
CA ASP A 53 4.36 -6.30 -2.42
C ASP A 53 4.40 -5.14 -3.42
N ALA A 54 5.59 -4.75 -3.85
CA ALA A 54 5.78 -3.68 -4.84
C ALA A 54 5.60 -4.15 -6.30
N ASP A 55 5.03 -5.33 -6.52
CA ASP A 55 4.73 -5.87 -7.84
C ASP A 55 3.29 -5.52 -8.30
N SER A 56 2.94 -5.93 -9.53
CA SER A 56 1.63 -5.66 -10.12
C SER A 56 0.47 -6.30 -9.33
N ASP A 57 0.67 -7.46 -8.73
CA ASP A 57 -0.35 -8.14 -7.93
C ASP A 57 -0.54 -7.46 -6.57
N GLY A 58 0.55 -7.07 -5.92
CA GLY A 58 0.51 -6.31 -4.67
C GLY A 58 -0.13 -4.93 -4.85
N LEU A 59 0.17 -4.22 -5.93
CA LEU A 59 -0.48 -2.95 -6.28
C LEU A 59 -1.99 -3.13 -6.53
N HIS A 60 -2.39 -4.23 -7.15
CA HIS A 60 -3.81 -4.55 -7.33
C HIS A 60 -4.50 -4.84 -5.99
N ILE A 61 -3.88 -5.63 -5.11
CA ILE A 61 -4.39 -5.90 -3.76
C ILE A 61 -4.53 -4.58 -2.97
N ALA A 62 -3.51 -3.72 -3.00
CA ALA A 62 -3.56 -2.42 -2.35
C ALA A 62 -4.70 -1.55 -2.89
N SER A 63 -4.91 -1.52 -4.22
CA SER A 63 -5.99 -0.77 -4.85
C SER A 63 -7.38 -1.25 -4.43
N LEU A 64 -7.58 -2.57 -4.30
CA LEU A 64 -8.84 -3.14 -3.82
C LEU A 64 -9.09 -2.79 -2.34
N LEU A 65 -8.05 -2.82 -1.50
CA LEU A 65 -8.15 -2.42 -0.10
C LEU A 65 -8.41 -0.92 0.06
N ILE A 66 -7.72 -0.08 -0.71
CA ILE A 66 -7.97 1.37 -0.73
C ILE A 66 -9.43 1.64 -1.11
N ALA A 67 -9.94 0.99 -2.15
CA ALA A 67 -11.32 1.15 -2.57
C ALA A 67 -12.31 0.69 -1.50
N LEU A 68 -12.05 -0.43 -0.83
CA LEU A 68 -12.83 -0.92 0.31
C LEU A 68 -12.91 0.16 1.41
N PHE A 69 -11.77 0.72 1.83
CA PHE A 69 -11.75 1.72 2.89
C PHE A 69 -12.40 3.03 2.47
N VAL A 70 -12.10 3.54 1.27
CA VAL A 70 -12.69 4.80 0.76
C VAL A 70 -14.20 4.72 0.63
N ARG A 71 -14.75 3.57 0.21
CA ARG A 71 -16.19 3.43 -0.06
C ARG A 71 -16.98 2.96 1.15
N HIS A 72 -16.47 2.01 1.91
CA HIS A 72 -17.24 1.31 2.94
C HIS A 72 -16.78 1.59 4.38
N PHE A 73 -15.61 2.18 4.56
CA PHE A 73 -15.09 2.62 5.86
C PHE A 73 -14.64 4.08 5.79
N THR A 74 -15.49 4.92 5.17
CA THR A 74 -15.19 6.33 4.87
C THR A 74 -14.74 7.09 6.11
N ALA A 75 -15.41 6.90 7.25
CA ALA A 75 -15.07 7.54 8.52
C ALA A 75 -13.62 7.23 8.97
N LEU A 76 -13.11 6.00 8.71
CA LEU A 76 -11.71 5.67 9.02
C LEU A 76 -10.73 6.48 8.17
N VAL A 77 -11.06 6.72 6.90
CA VAL A 77 -10.22 7.50 5.99
C VAL A 77 -10.26 8.97 6.37
N GLU A 78 -11.45 9.52 6.58
CA GLU A 78 -11.66 10.93 6.93
C GLU A 78 -11.02 11.32 8.27
N GLN A 79 -11.04 10.41 9.26
CA GLN A 79 -10.39 10.62 10.56
C GLN A 79 -8.91 10.23 10.57
N GLY A 80 -8.35 9.84 9.42
CA GLY A 80 -6.90 9.66 9.24
C GLY A 80 -6.34 8.37 9.81
N HIS A 81 -7.14 7.31 9.92
CA HIS A 81 -6.72 6.03 10.48
C HIS A 81 -6.10 5.06 9.47
N VAL A 82 -6.27 5.30 8.16
CA VAL A 82 -5.82 4.38 7.11
C VAL A 82 -4.52 4.86 6.47
N PHE A 83 -3.56 3.94 6.33
CA PHE A 83 -2.23 4.20 5.78
C PHE A 83 -1.82 3.11 4.80
N VAL A 84 -0.99 3.47 3.83
CA VAL A 84 -0.27 2.52 2.97
C VAL A 84 1.17 2.46 3.47
N ALA A 85 1.65 1.28 3.79
CA ALA A 85 3.04 1.07 4.16
C ALA A 85 3.92 1.04 2.91
N MET A 86 5.10 1.66 3.01
CA MET A 86 6.07 1.75 1.93
C MET A 86 7.32 0.93 2.30
N PRO A 87 7.32 -0.39 2.05
CA PRO A 87 8.51 -1.20 2.26
C PRO A 87 9.60 -0.80 1.26
N PRO A 88 10.89 -0.88 1.63
CA PRO A 88 11.97 -0.52 0.73
C PRO A 88 12.14 -1.55 -0.39
N LEU A 89 12.54 -1.08 -1.57
CA LEU A 89 12.94 -1.93 -2.69
C LEU A 89 14.42 -2.33 -2.63
N TYR A 90 15.25 -1.56 -1.92
CA TYR A 90 16.68 -1.81 -1.86
C TYR A 90 17.19 -1.84 -0.43
N ARG A 91 18.15 -2.75 -0.19
CA ARG A 91 19.05 -2.77 0.96
C ARG A 91 20.45 -2.51 0.46
N ILE A 92 21.18 -1.64 1.16
CA ILE A 92 22.56 -1.25 0.82
C ILE A 92 23.41 -1.47 2.07
N ASP A 93 24.30 -2.45 2.01
CA ASP A 93 25.26 -2.75 3.06
C ASP A 93 26.59 -2.06 2.73
N VAL A 94 27.13 -1.31 3.69
CA VAL A 94 28.41 -0.60 3.58
C VAL A 94 29.26 -0.92 4.81
N GLY A 95 30.11 -1.92 4.73
CA GLY A 95 30.85 -2.39 5.89
C GLY A 95 29.93 -2.92 6.99
N LYS A 96 29.73 -2.14 8.07
CA LYS A 96 28.82 -2.47 9.18
C LYS A 96 27.49 -1.70 9.10
N ASP A 97 27.41 -0.68 8.26
CA ASP A 97 26.24 0.17 8.11
C ASP A 97 25.25 -0.46 7.13
N VAL A 98 23.95 -0.34 7.43
CA VAL A 98 22.86 -0.82 6.59
C VAL A 98 21.93 0.34 6.29
N TYR A 99 21.62 0.53 5.01
CA TYR A 99 20.67 1.53 4.52
C TYR A 99 19.55 0.85 3.75
N TYR A 100 18.40 1.48 3.75
CA TYR A 100 17.23 1.06 2.97
C TYR A 100 16.77 2.20 2.09
N ALA A 101 16.41 1.89 0.84
CA ALA A 101 15.88 2.83 -0.14
C ALA A 101 14.54 2.36 -0.69
N LEU A 102 13.59 3.27 -0.82
CA LEU A 102 12.27 2.98 -1.37
C LEU A 102 12.30 2.75 -2.89
N ASP A 103 13.16 3.52 -3.58
CA ASP A 103 13.24 3.54 -5.03
C ASP A 103 14.68 3.72 -5.52
N GLU A 104 14.82 3.80 -6.83
CA GLU A 104 16.10 4.00 -7.51
C GLU A 104 16.74 5.35 -7.17
N GLY A 105 15.93 6.41 -7.01
CA GLY A 105 16.41 7.75 -6.68
C GLY A 105 17.04 7.79 -5.29
N GLU A 106 16.36 7.24 -4.27
CA GLU A 106 16.91 7.12 -2.92
C GLU A 106 18.14 6.22 -2.90
N ARG A 107 18.12 5.11 -3.64
CA ARG A 107 19.29 4.23 -3.76
C ARG A 107 20.51 4.99 -4.27
N GLN A 108 20.35 5.75 -5.36
CA GLN A 108 21.43 6.54 -5.94
C GLN A 108 21.93 7.60 -4.96
N GLY A 109 21.02 8.31 -4.29
CA GLY A 109 21.37 9.31 -3.27
C GLY A 109 22.21 8.72 -2.13
N ILE A 110 21.85 7.52 -1.63
CA ILE A 110 22.61 6.82 -0.60
C ILE A 110 24.01 6.43 -1.13
N LEU A 111 24.12 5.92 -2.35
CA LEU A 111 25.42 5.56 -2.95
C LEU A 111 26.33 6.78 -3.12
N ASP A 112 25.79 7.92 -3.51
CA ASP A 112 26.55 9.16 -3.66
C ASP A 112 27.00 9.73 -2.31
N MET A 113 26.14 9.66 -1.27
CA MET A 113 26.50 9.99 0.11
C MET A 113 27.67 9.11 0.60
N VAL A 114 27.57 7.79 0.42
CA VAL A 114 28.61 6.82 0.82
C VAL A 114 29.95 7.15 0.16
N LYS A 115 29.94 7.51 -1.14
CA LYS A 115 31.15 7.92 -1.86
C LYS A 115 31.72 9.24 -1.34
N ALA A 116 30.87 10.24 -1.12
CA ALA A 116 31.27 11.56 -0.64
C ALA A 116 31.90 11.50 0.76
N GLU A 117 31.31 10.70 1.65
CA GLU A 117 31.81 10.49 3.02
C GLU A 117 32.99 9.50 3.09
N LYS A 118 33.40 8.90 1.96
CA LYS A 118 34.47 7.90 1.87
C LYS A 118 34.31 6.79 2.91
N LYS A 119 33.06 6.31 3.13
CA LYS A 119 32.80 5.27 4.12
C LYS A 119 33.60 4.00 3.83
N PRO A 120 34.28 3.43 4.84
CA PRO A 120 35.08 2.23 4.65
C PRO A 120 34.17 1.00 4.49
N GLY A 121 34.61 0.09 3.61
CA GLY A 121 33.95 -1.20 3.43
C GLY A 121 33.48 -1.45 2.02
N LYS A 122 33.11 -2.70 1.75
CA LYS A 122 32.50 -3.11 0.47
C LYS A 122 31.06 -2.66 0.46
N VAL A 123 30.64 -2.05 -0.64
CA VAL A 123 29.22 -1.71 -0.89
C VAL A 123 28.55 -2.91 -1.56
N VAL A 124 27.46 -3.40 -0.97
CA VAL A 124 26.63 -4.47 -1.53
C VAL A 124 25.21 -3.96 -1.61
N VAL A 125 24.60 -4.05 -2.79
CA VAL A 125 23.20 -3.67 -3.02
C VAL A 125 22.38 -4.92 -3.27
N GLN A 126 21.33 -5.09 -2.50
CA GLN A 126 20.30 -6.12 -2.67
C GLN A 126 19.00 -5.45 -3.06
N ARG A 127 18.31 -5.98 -4.08
CA ARG A 127 16.96 -5.59 -4.45
C ARG A 127 15.96 -6.61 -3.90
N PHE A 128 14.89 -6.13 -3.27
CA PHE A 128 13.75 -6.94 -2.87
C PHE A 128 12.68 -6.90 -3.97
N LYS A 129 12.22 -8.06 -4.42
CA LYS A 129 11.11 -8.17 -5.37
C LYS A 129 9.75 -8.19 -4.67
N GLY A 130 9.74 -8.62 -3.39
CA GLY A 130 8.54 -8.65 -2.56
C GLY A 130 8.88 -8.86 -1.10
N LEU A 131 7.87 -8.75 -0.23
CA LEU A 131 8.00 -8.90 1.22
C LEU A 131 8.51 -10.27 1.65
N GLY A 132 8.23 -11.30 0.84
CA GLY A 132 8.70 -12.68 1.09
C GLY A 132 10.22 -12.87 0.96
N GLU A 133 10.94 -11.92 0.35
CA GLU A 133 12.41 -11.94 0.28
C GLU A 133 13.07 -11.29 1.50
N MET A 134 12.29 -10.62 2.35
CA MET A 134 12.76 -10.04 3.60
C MET A 134 12.71 -11.07 4.72
N ASN A 135 13.79 -11.16 5.49
CA ASN A 135 13.74 -11.91 6.74
C ASN A 135 12.90 -11.15 7.80
N PRO A 136 12.45 -11.80 8.88
CA PRO A 136 11.59 -11.18 9.90
C PRO A 136 12.17 -9.89 10.51
N SER A 137 13.49 -9.84 10.72
CA SER A 137 14.15 -8.64 11.27
C SER A 137 14.10 -7.47 10.28
N GLN A 138 14.39 -7.72 9.00
CA GLN A 138 14.31 -6.72 7.94
C GLN A 138 12.88 -6.19 7.78
N LEU A 139 11.88 -7.07 7.74
CA LEU A 139 10.48 -6.66 7.65
C LEU A 139 10.05 -5.84 8.86
N ARG A 140 10.48 -6.23 10.07
CA ARG A 140 10.21 -5.46 11.28
C ARG A 140 10.81 -4.07 11.20
N GLU A 141 12.11 -3.97 10.88
CA GLU A 141 12.85 -2.71 10.84
C GLU A 141 12.33 -1.73 9.77
N THR A 142 11.84 -2.22 8.65
CA THR A 142 11.49 -1.38 7.51
C THR A 142 10.00 -1.07 7.39
N ALA A 143 9.12 -1.99 7.82
CA ALA A 143 7.69 -1.86 7.59
C ALA A 143 6.82 -1.92 8.85
N MET A 144 7.34 -2.46 9.97
CA MET A 144 6.52 -2.71 11.17
C MET A 144 6.86 -1.79 12.34
N ALA A 145 8.15 -1.55 12.63
CA ALA A 145 8.57 -0.74 13.77
C ALA A 145 8.12 0.71 13.60
N ALA A 146 7.58 1.30 14.67
CA ALA A 146 6.92 2.60 14.62
C ALA A 146 7.88 3.77 14.31
N ASP A 147 9.15 3.61 14.67
CA ASP A 147 10.22 4.60 14.51
C ASP A 147 10.90 4.56 13.14
N THR A 148 10.78 3.46 12.42
CA THR A 148 11.50 3.26 11.15
C THR A 148 10.61 3.00 9.94
N ARG A 149 9.36 2.55 10.15
CA ARG A 149 8.41 2.33 9.07
C ARG A 149 8.03 3.64 8.38
N ARG A 150 7.86 3.56 7.07
CA ARG A 150 7.34 4.68 6.27
C ARG A 150 5.89 4.41 5.91
N LEU A 151 5.02 5.35 6.25
CA LEU A 151 3.58 5.27 6.03
C LEU A 151 3.11 6.49 5.25
N VAL A 152 2.30 6.25 4.23
CA VAL A 152 1.55 7.30 3.52
C VAL A 152 0.11 7.24 4.00
N GLN A 153 -0.39 8.34 4.58
CA GLN A 153 -1.78 8.43 5.01
C GLN A 153 -2.70 8.49 3.80
N LEU A 154 -3.76 7.69 3.83
CA LEU A 154 -4.80 7.74 2.81
C LEU A 154 -5.70 8.95 3.08
N THR A 155 -5.75 9.87 2.12
CA THR A 155 -6.57 11.09 2.19
C THR A 155 -7.48 11.19 0.96
N VAL A 156 -8.64 11.82 1.12
CA VAL A 156 -9.59 12.09 0.04
C VAL A 156 -9.85 13.60 -0.03
N GLU A 157 -8.95 14.33 -0.68
CA GLU A 157 -9.07 15.78 -0.82
C GLU A 157 -10.16 16.21 -1.80
N LYS A 158 -10.37 15.43 -2.87
CA LYS A 158 -11.32 15.72 -3.95
C LYS A 158 -12.21 14.50 -4.19
N PRO A 159 -13.26 14.29 -3.39
CA PRO A 159 -14.08 13.08 -3.41
C PRO A 159 -14.59 12.69 -4.81
N LYS A 160 -15.06 13.66 -5.59
CA LYS A 160 -15.54 13.39 -6.95
C LYS A 160 -14.44 12.81 -7.86
N GLN A 161 -13.23 13.38 -7.84
CA GLN A 161 -12.14 12.91 -8.67
C GLN A 161 -11.66 11.51 -8.24
N VAL A 162 -11.60 11.25 -6.93
CA VAL A 162 -11.25 9.94 -6.38
C VAL A 162 -12.29 8.90 -6.78
N ASN A 163 -13.58 9.21 -6.65
CA ASN A 163 -14.64 8.31 -7.07
C ASN A 163 -14.62 8.03 -8.57
N ASP A 164 -14.45 9.06 -9.42
CA ASP A 164 -14.37 8.90 -10.88
C ASP A 164 -13.17 8.02 -11.27
N LEU A 165 -12.02 8.16 -10.59
CA LEU A 165 -10.83 7.35 -10.82
C LEU A 165 -11.03 5.90 -10.38
N LEU A 166 -11.53 5.68 -9.16
CA LEU A 166 -11.76 4.32 -8.63
C LEU A 166 -12.85 3.61 -9.44
N ASP A 167 -13.89 4.33 -9.88
CA ASP A 167 -14.92 3.79 -10.77
C ASP A 167 -14.31 3.37 -12.11
N MET A 168 -13.49 4.23 -12.73
CA MET A 168 -12.80 3.91 -13.96
C MET A 168 -11.90 2.68 -13.80
N LEU A 169 -11.19 2.54 -12.67
CA LEU A 169 -10.27 1.43 -12.43
C LEU A 169 -10.98 0.12 -12.09
N LEU A 170 -12.09 0.15 -11.33
CA LEU A 170 -12.65 -1.03 -10.67
C LEU A 170 -14.01 -1.46 -11.19
N SER A 171 -14.80 -0.55 -11.80
CA SER A 171 -16.11 -0.91 -12.34
C SER A 171 -15.97 -1.80 -13.59
N LYS A 172 -16.76 -2.88 -13.63
CA LYS A 172 -16.78 -3.80 -14.78
C LYS A 172 -17.22 -3.10 -16.06
N LYS A 173 -18.17 -2.16 -15.95
CA LYS A 173 -18.72 -1.41 -17.08
C LYS A 173 -17.72 -0.45 -17.73
N ARG A 174 -16.67 -0.05 -17.01
CA ARG A 174 -15.64 0.89 -17.47
C ARG A 174 -14.42 0.22 -18.15
N ALA A 175 -14.52 -1.07 -18.51
CA ALA A 175 -13.44 -1.76 -19.22
C ALA A 175 -13.00 -1.08 -20.52
N PRO A 176 -13.90 -0.54 -21.39
CA PRO A 176 -13.51 0.21 -22.58
C PRO A 176 -12.73 1.50 -22.26
N ASP A 177 -13.11 2.17 -21.17
CA ASP A 177 -12.45 3.40 -20.73
C ASP A 177 -11.03 3.13 -20.25
N ARG A 178 -10.82 2.04 -19.49
CA ARG A 178 -9.48 1.58 -19.09
C ARG A 178 -8.59 1.28 -20.30
N LYS A 179 -9.14 0.60 -21.30
CA LYS A 179 -8.42 0.31 -22.55
C LYS A 179 -7.97 1.61 -23.23
N SER A 180 -8.89 2.56 -23.42
CA SER A 180 -8.57 3.85 -24.01
C SER A 180 -7.57 4.67 -23.19
N TRP A 181 -7.65 4.58 -21.85
CA TRP A 181 -6.71 5.24 -20.96
C TRP A 181 -5.30 4.64 -21.09
N LEU A 182 -5.18 3.30 -21.16
CA LEU A 182 -3.91 2.62 -21.38
C LEU A 182 -3.32 2.93 -22.75
N GLU A 183 -4.14 2.96 -23.82
CA GLU A 183 -3.70 3.32 -25.17
C GLU A 183 -3.14 4.75 -25.24
N LYS A 184 -3.65 5.68 -24.42
CA LYS A 184 -3.24 7.08 -24.40
C LYS A 184 -2.07 7.38 -23.47
N LYS A 185 -1.87 6.59 -22.44
CA LYS A 185 -0.92 6.87 -21.35
C LYS A 185 0.00 5.70 -20.98
N GLY A 186 -0.08 4.59 -21.70
CA GLY A 186 0.74 3.42 -21.38
C GLY A 186 2.23 3.63 -21.60
N ASP A 187 2.62 4.56 -22.47
CA ASP A 187 3.99 4.99 -22.70
C ASP A 187 4.61 5.78 -21.53
N LEU A 188 3.77 6.25 -20.60
CA LEU A 188 4.22 6.90 -19.35
C LEU A 188 4.49 5.89 -18.23
N ALA A 189 4.22 4.60 -18.45
CA ALA A 189 4.49 3.56 -17.45
C ALA A 189 6.00 3.29 -17.39
N GLU A 190 6.57 3.42 -16.21
CA GLU A 190 7.93 2.96 -15.97
C GLU A 190 7.90 1.42 -15.92
N LEU A 191 8.55 0.79 -16.89
CA LEU A 191 8.76 -0.66 -16.92
C LEU A 191 9.97 -0.99 -16.05
N ASN A 192 9.71 -1.51 -14.85
CA ASN A 192 10.73 -1.99 -13.91
C ASN A 192 11.15 -3.44 -14.20
#